data_8f616aa35e8bd00b6d85a443734e4065
#
_entry.id   8f616aa35e8bd00b6d85a443734e4065
#
_cell.length_a   1.000
_cell.length_b   1.000
_cell.length_c   1.000
_cell.angle_alpha   90.00
_cell.angle_beta   90.00
_cell.angle_gamma   90.00
#
_symmetry.space_group_name_H-M   'P 1'
#
loop_
_entity.id
_entity.type
_entity.pdbx_description
1 polymer ?
#
loop_
_entity_poly.entity_id
_entity_poly.type
_entity_poly.pdbx_seq_one_letter_code
_entity_poly.pdbx_strand_id
1 'polypeptide(L)'
;MPSQTSIAEIRSENYRFLQQHVYSHAGIVLEEDKHYLFESRLAPIVKQLGLNSINDLCTLLMATRETQVGRQVVEAMTTNETYFFRDPAQYDAIRTVLLPRLRRERQNMRTLRFWSAAASTGQEAYSLAMVLLEDGFSDWNIQILGTDLSSPVLERARSGKYQQIEVNRGLPAALLVKYFRRSGMDWHLSEA
;
A
#
# COMPACT_ATOMS: atom_id res chain seq x y z
N MET A 1 2.81 22.61 29.61
CA MET A 1 2.72 21.14 29.52
C MET A 1 1.41 20.83 28.82
N PRO A 2 1.39 20.35 27.57
CA PRO A 2 0.14 19.91 26.97
C PRO A 2 -0.26 18.62 27.67
N SER A 3 -1.49 18.57 28.20
CA SER A 3 -2.11 17.41 28.82
C SER A 3 -2.11 16.26 27.80
N GLN A 4 -1.45 15.15 28.13
CA GLN A 4 -1.69 13.87 27.48
C GLN A 4 -3.18 13.55 27.67
N THR A 5 -3.94 13.68 26.62
CA THR A 5 -5.32 13.19 26.58
C THR A 5 -5.19 11.68 26.68
N SER A 6 -5.40 11.12 27.86
CA SER A 6 -5.56 9.68 28.07
C SER A 6 -6.71 9.26 27.19
N ILE A 7 -6.40 8.55 26.09
CA ILE A 7 -7.43 7.92 25.27
C ILE A 7 -8.12 6.91 26.18
N ALA A 8 -9.41 7.11 26.44
CA ALA A 8 -10.18 6.20 27.29
C ALA A 8 -10.03 4.78 26.72
N GLU A 9 -9.75 3.83 27.61
CA GLU A 9 -9.60 2.41 27.28
C GLU A 9 -10.78 1.92 26.42
N ILE A 10 -10.46 1.16 25.36
CA ILE A 10 -11.48 0.62 24.47
C ILE A 10 -12.30 -0.44 25.23
N ARG A 11 -13.62 -0.27 25.32
CA ARG A 11 -14.49 -1.24 25.94
C ARG A 11 -14.43 -2.58 25.20
N SER A 12 -14.50 -3.70 25.92
CA SER A 12 -14.38 -5.04 25.33
C SER A 12 -15.41 -5.31 24.22
N GLU A 13 -16.63 -4.79 24.34
CA GLU A 13 -17.66 -4.88 23.29
C GLU A 13 -17.29 -4.11 22.03
N ASN A 14 -16.72 -2.90 22.16
CA ASN A 14 -16.26 -2.07 21.07
C ASN A 14 -15.02 -2.66 20.40
N TYR A 15 -14.13 -3.26 21.19
CA TYR A 15 -12.96 -3.96 20.65
C TYR A 15 -13.39 -5.13 19.74
N ARG A 16 -14.31 -5.96 20.20
CA ARG A 16 -14.87 -7.08 19.41
C ARG A 16 -15.58 -6.58 18.15
N PHE A 17 -16.33 -5.50 18.26
CA PHE A 17 -16.96 -4.87 17.10
C PHE A 17 -15.93 -4.43 16.07
N LEU A 18 -14.86 -3.75 16.46
CA LEU A 18 -13.77 -3.34 15.58
C LEU A 18 -13.05 -4.54 14.95
N GLN A 19 -12.74 -5.58 15.73
CA GLN A 19 -12.16 -6.82 15.20
C GLN A 19 -13.05 -7.42 14.09
N GLN A 20 -14.35 -7.55 14.35
CA GLN A 20 -15.31 -8.11 13.39
C GLN A 20 -15.46 -7.20 12.17
N HIS A 21 -15.50 -5.89 12.37
CA HIS A 21 -15.60 -4.92 11.27
C HIS A 21 -14.39 -5.01 10.34
N VAL A 22 -13.18 -5.01 10.90
CA VAL A 22 -11.93 -5.11 10.11
C VAL A 22 -11.83 -6.47 9.43
N TYR A 23 -12.13 -7.55 10.14
CA TYR A 23 -12.10 -8.89 9.56
C TYR A 23 -13.08 -9.05 8.40
N SER A 24 -14.31 -8.60 8.55
CA SER A 24 -15.34 -8.76 7.49
C SER A 24 -15.04 -7.98 6.20
N HIS A 25 -14.26 -6.90 6.28
CA HIS A 25 -13.94 -6.07 5.12
C HIS A 25 -12.55 -6.29 4.53
N ALA A 26 -11.60 -6.75 5.34
CA ALA A 26 -10.20 -6.89 4.95
C ALA A 26 -9.60 -8.28 5.19
N GLY A 27 -10.29 -9.17 5.89
CA GLY A 27 -9.76 -10.47 6.29
C GLY A 27 -8.63 -10.37 7.34
N ILE A 28 -8.38 -9.18 7.89
CA ILE A 28 -7.32 -8.96 8.88
C ILE A 28 -7.80 -9.48 10.24
N VAL A 29 -7.07 -10.44 10.79
CA VAL A 29 -7.29 -10.98 12.13
C VAL A 29 -6.48 -10.16 13.14
N LEU A 30 -7.14 -9.63 14.15
CA LEU A 30 -6.53 -8.89 15.25
C LEU A 30 -6.76 -9.67 16.53
N GLU A 31 -5.67 -10.08 17.17
CA GLU A 31 -5.69 -10.84 18.42
C GLU A 31 -6.10 -9.95 19.61
N GLU A 32 -6.48 -10.56 20.74
CA GLU A 32 -6.98 -9.84 21.92
C GLU A 32 -5.96 -8.90 22.57
N ASP A 33 -4.67 -9.12 22.37
CA ASP A 33 -3.57 -8.30 22.89
C ASP A 33 -3.21 -7.10 22.02
N LYS A 34 -3.92 -6.86 20.92
CA LYS A 34 -3.60 -5.81 19.92
C LYS A 34 -4.39 -4.50 20.11
N HIS A 35 -4.89 -4.21 21.33
CA HIS A 35 -5.58 -2.94 21.64
C HIS A 35 -4.79 -1.71 21.20
N TYR A 36 -3.48 -1.71 21.44
CA TYR A 36 -2.59 -0.61 21.08
C TYR A 36 -2.58 -0.26 19.59
N LEU A 37 -2.86 -1.23 18.71
CA LEU A 37 -2.96 -0.99 17.27
C LEU A 37 -4.19 -0.13 16.94
N PHE A 38 -5.34 -0.46 17.54
CA PHE A 38 -6.52 0.37 17.36
C PHE A 38 -6.29 1.78 17.94
N GLU A 39 -5.72 1.86 19.13
CA GLU A 39 -5.45 3.15 19.78
C GLU A 39 -4.54 4.03 18.93
N SER A 40 -3.43 3.50 18.46
CA SER A 40 -2.45 4.26 17.68
C SER A 40 -2.96 4.63 16.29
N ARG A 41 -3.66 3.71 15.61
CA ARG A 41 -4.07 3.88 14.22
C ARG A 41 -5.41 4.61 14.04
N LEU A 42 -6.32 4.51 15.02
CA LEU A 42 -7.61 5.18 14.97
C LEU A 42 -7.64 6.57 15.63
N ALA A 43 -6.65 6.90 16.47
CA ALA A 43 -6.56 8.22 17.09
C ALA A 43 -6.61 9.39 16.07
N PRO A 44 -5.96 9.33 14.91
CA PRO A 44 -6.08 10.38 13.89
C PRO A 44 -7.52 10.55 13.36
N ILE A 45 -8.26 9.44 13.17
CA ILE A 45 -9.64 9.44 12.69
C ILE A 45 -10.56 10.05 13.74
N VAL A 46 -10.42 9.64 15.00
CA VAL A 46 -11.16 10.20 16.15
C VAL A 46 -10.99 11.72 16.20
N LYS A 47 -9.73 12.19 16.09
CA LYS A 47 -9.42 13.62 16.07
C LYS A 47 -10.02 14.35 14.87
N GLN A 48 -9.92 13.77 13.68
CA GLN A 48 -10.45 14.36 12.44
C GLN A 48 -11.98 14.54 12.51
N LEU A 49 -12.67 13.58 13.12
CA LEU A 49 -14.13 13.61 13.28
C LEU A 49 -14.60 14.46 14.49
N GLY A 50 -13.68 15.02 15.27
CA GLY A 50 -14.01 15.78 16.49
C GLY A 50 -14.62 14.94 17.61
N LEU A 51 -14.34 13.63 17.62
CA LEU A 51 -14.79 12.71 18.65
C LEU A 51 -13.84 12.70 19.84
N ASN A 52 -14.33 12.27 21.02
CA ASN A 52 -13.51 12.27 22.23
C ASN A 52 -12.79 10.93 22.47
N SER A 53 -13.27 9.84 21.88
CA SER A 53 -12.74 8.48 22.11
C SER A 53 -12.98 7.54 20.93
N ILE A 54 -12.26 6.41 20.92
CA ILE A 54 -12.55 5.29 19.99
C ILE A 54 -13.93 4.68 20.30
N ASN A 55 -14.38 4.71 21.56
CA ASN A 55 -15.72 4.26 21.91
C ASN A 55 -16.81 5.11 21.22
N ASP A 56 -16.60 6.42 21.09
CA ASP A 56 -17.50 7.30 20.34
C ASP A 56 -17.48 6.98 18.84
N LEU A 57 -16.30 6.66 18.29
CA LEU A 57 -16.16 6.20 16.91
C LEU A 57 -16.96 4.90 16.68
N CYS A 58 -16.88 3.93 17.60
CA CYS A 58 -17.67 2.71 17.52
C CYS A 58 -19.18 3.01 17.57
N THR A 59 -19.60 3.90 18.46
CA THR A 59 -21.02 4.33 18.55
C THR A 59 -21.49 4.95 17.23
N LEU A 60 -20.66 5.81 16.61
CA LEU A 60 -20.95 6.38 15.32
C LEU A 60 -21.09 5.31 14.23
N LEU A 61 -20.14 4.38 14.15
CA LEU A 61 -20.15 3.29 13.16
C LEU A 61 -21.38 2.36 13.31
N MET A 62 -21.79 2.08 14.55
CA MET A 62 -22.97 1.26 14.83
C MET A 62 -24.29 2.00 14.52
N ALA A 63 -24.34 3.31 14.76
CA ALA A 63 -25.53 4.12 14.56
C ALA A 63 -25.75 4.52 13.09
N THR A 64 -24.67 4.67 12.34
CA THR A 64 -24.72 5.10 10.94
C THR A 64 -24.31 3.94 10.04
N ARG A 65 -25.00 3.77 8.93
CA ARG A 65 -24.49 2.92 7.83
C ARG A 65 -23.41 3.68 7.04
N GLU A 66 -22.62 4.50 7.73
CA GLU A 66 -21.60 5.36 7.14
C GLU A 66 -20.44 4.51 6.60
N THR A 67 -20.50 4.25 5.31
CA THR A 67 -19.53 3.41 4.63
C THR A 67 -18.16 4.07 4.48
N GLN A 68 -18.11 5.41 4.52
CA GLN A 68 -16.84 6.14 4.36
C GLN A 68 -15.98 6.05 5.62
N VAL A 69 -16.54 6.32 6.80
CA VAL A 69 -15.82 6.20 8.07
C VAL A 69 -15.42 4.75 8.33
N GLY A 70 -16.32 3.81 8.04
CA GLY A 70 -16.01 2.37 8.14
C GLY A 70 -14.82 1.95 7.26
N ARG A 71 -14.76 2.46 6.04
CA ARG A 71 -13.60 2.23 5.15
C ARG A 71 -12.33 2.86 5.70
N GLN A 72 -12.36 4.09 6.20
CA GLN A 72 -11.19 4.71 6.83
C GLN A 72 -10.65 3.91 8.01
N VAL A 73 -11.52 3.31 8.83
CA VAL A 73 -11.12 2.41 9.91
C VAL A 73 -10.41 1.17 9.37
N VAL A 74 -10.96 0.53 8.34
CA VAL A 74 -10.32 -0.65 7.70
C VAL A 74 -8.97 -0.26 7.08
N GLU A 75 -8.91 0.83 6.31
CA GLU A 75 -7.69 1.35 5.69
C GLU A 75 -6.60 1.65 6.73
N ALA A 76 -6.96 2.25 7.87
CA ALA A 76 -6.03 2.53 8.96
C ALA A 76 -5.44 1.26 9.58
N MET A 77 -6.13 0.13 9.49
CA MET A 77 -5.66 -1.14 10.03
C MET A 77 -4.80 -1.95 9.06
N THR A 78 -4.70 -1.53 7.79
CA THR A 78 -3.80 -2.15 6.82
C THR A 78 -2.33 -1.89 7.15
N THR A 79 -1.46 -2.82 6.78
CA THR A 79 0.01 -2.65 6.86
C THR A 79 0.53 -2.43 5.46
N ASN A 80 0.94 -1.19 5.18
CA ASN A 80 1.31 -0.75 3.84
C ASN A 80 2.83 -0.72 3.62
N GLU A 81 3.60 -1.53 4.36
CA GLU A 81 5.05 -1.55 4.20
C GLU A 81 5.44 -2.16 2.85
N THR A 82 6.15 -1.39 2.05
CA THR A 82 6.70 -1.80 0.76
C THR A 82 8.01 -1.06 0.48
N TYR A 83 8.82 -1.61 -0.43
CA TYR A 83 10.01 -0.94 -0.95
C TYR A 83 10.39 -1.52 -2.32
N PHE A 84 11.21 -0.79 -3.07
CA PHE A 84 11.64 -1.21 -4.40
C PHE A 84 12.42 -2.53 -4.35
N PHE A 85 12.14 -3.43 -5.27
CA PHE A 85 12.82 -4.74 -5.39
C PHE A 85 12.80 -5.55 -4.09
N ARG A 86 11.72 -5.44 -3.33
CA ARG A 86 11.50 -6.30 -2.15
C ARG A 86 11.56 -7.76 -2.60
N ASP A 87 12.30 -8.60 -1.83
CA ASP A 87 12.59 -9.99 -2.18
C ASP A 87 13.32 -10.15 -3.54
N PRO A 88 14.62 -9.84 -3.63
CA PRO A 88 15.39 -9.90 -4.86
C PRO A 88 15.28 -11.23 -5.60
N ALA A 89 15.19 -12.35 -4.88
CA ALA A 89 15.03 -13.67 -5.47
C ALA A 89 13.78 -13.82 -6.34
N GLN A 90 12.71 -13.09 -6.01
CA GLN A 90 11.50 -13.06 -6.83
C GLN A 90 11.79 -12.42 -8.20
N TYR A 91 12.50 -11.30 -8.23
CA TYR A 91 12.86 -10.62 -9.48
C TYR A 91 13.87 -11.41 -10.30
N ASP A 92 14.80 -12.12 -9.66
CA ASP A 92 15.70 -13.04 -10.33
C ASP A 92 14.93 -14.21 -10.99
N ALA A 93 13.96 -14.78 -10.30
CA ALA A 93 13.09 -15.81 -10.89
C ALA A 93 12.23 -15.26 -12.05
N ILE A 94 11.71 -14.03 -11.93
CA ILE A 94 11.03 -13.38 -13.04
C ILE A 94 11.94 -13.27 -14.26
N ARG A 95 13.14 -12.73 -14.10
CA ARG A 95 14.11 -12.54 -15.19
C ARG A 95 14.59 -13.84 -15.82
N THR A 96 14.94 -14.83 -14.99
CA THR A 96 15.61 -16.03 -15.47
C THR A 96 14.66 -17.14 -15.92
N VAL A 97 13.45 -17.18 -15.38
CA VAL A 97 12.47 -18.25 -15.66
C VAL A 97 11.22 -17.72 -16.38
N LEU A 98 10.55 -16.73 -15.80
CA LEU A 98 9.25 -16.29 -16.29
C LEU A 98 9.35 -15.51 -17.61
N LEU A 99 10.20 -14.48 -17.69
CA LEU A 99 10.29 -13.63 -18.88
C LEU A 99 10.79 -14.38 -20.12
N PRO A 100 11.78 -15.27 -20.07
CA PRO A 100 12.18 -16.07 -21.23
C PRO A 100 11.05 -16.98 -21.73
N ARG A 101 10.25 -17.54 -20.82
CA ARG A 101 9.08 -18.34 -21.17
C ARG A 101 8.00 -17.47 -21.83
N LEU A 102 7.61 -16.38 -21.22
CA LEU A 102 6.61 -15.45 -21.76
C LEU A 102 7.03 -14.90 -23.14
N ARG A 103 8.30 -14.61 -23.35
CA ARG A 103 8.84 -14.16 -24.62
C ARG A 103 8.59 -15.18 -25.73
N ARG A 104 8.84 -16.48 -25.47
CA ARG A 104 8.57 -17.56 -26.44
C ARG A 104 7.07 -17.74 -26.68
N GLU A 105 6.28 -17.79 -25.61
CA GLU A 105 4.84 -18.11 -25.71
C GLU A 105 4.01 -16.97 -26.28
N ARG A 106 4.45 -15.71 -26.12
CA ARG A 106 3.69 -14.51 -26.47
C ARG A 106 4.32 -13.66 -27.59
N GLN A 107 5.38 -14.14 -28.24
CA GLN A 107 6.13 -13.39 -29.25
C GLN A 107 5.27 -12.83 -30.40
N ASN A 108 4.19 -13.51 -30.77
CA ASN A 108 3.29 -13.08 -31.85
C ASN A 108 2.31 -12.00 -31.37
N MET A 109 1.91 -12.02 -30.10
CA MET A 109 0.95 -11.07 -29.54
C MET A 109 1.61 -9.85 -28.91
N ARG A 110 2.83 -10.00 -28.42
CA ARG A 110 3.60 -8.96 -27.71
C ARG A 110 2.78 -8.20 -26.67
N THR A 111 1.93 -8.92 -25.95
CA THR A 111 1.05 -8.34 -24.93
C THR A 111 1.18 -9.13 -23.64
N LEU A 112 1.45 -8.41 -22.54
CA LEU A 112 1.53 -8.98 -21.19
C LEU A 112 0.64 -8.16 -20.25
N ARG A 113 0.01 -8.87 -19.33
CA ARG A 113 -0.78 -8.26 -18.25
C ARG A 113 -0.33 -8.84 -16.93
N PHE A 114 -0.03 -7.97 -15.99
CA PHE A 114 0.36 -8.31 -14.63
C PHE A 114 -0.62 -7.70 -13.64
N TRP A 115 -0.77 -8.38 -12.54
CA TRP A 115 -1.55 -7.89 -11.41
C TRP A 115 -0.68 -7.86 -10.16
N SER A 116 -0.47 -6.66 -9.61
CA SER A 116 0.14 -6.42 -8.32
C SER A 116 -0.97 -6.30 -7.29
N ALA A 117 -1.24 -7.38 -6.57
CA ALA A 117 -2.23 -7.44 -5.51
C ALA A 117 -1.60 -6.90 -4.21
N ALA A 118 -2.29 -5.97 -3.52
CA ALA A 118 -1.75 -5.20 -2.40
C ALA A 118 -0.53 -4.35 -2.83
N ALA A 119 -0.72 -3.55 -3.87
CA ALA A 119 0.34 -2.75 -4.50
C ALA A 119 0.92 -1.66 -3.61
N SER A 120 0.26 -1.31 -2.51
CA SER A 120 0.68 -0.26 -1.58
C SER A 120 0.99 1.05 -2.32
N THR A 121 2.12 1.66 -2.05
CA THR A 121 2.58 2.90 -2.70
C THR A 121 3.29 2.67 -4.04
N GLY A 122 3.17 1.46 -4.64
CA GLY A 122 3.48 1.18 -6.04
C GLY A 122 4.88 0.65 -6.31
N GLN A 123 5.76 0.50 -5.32
CA GLN A 123 7.16 0.10 -5.53
C GLN A 123 7.28 -1.25 -6.22
N GLU A 124 6.40 -2.23 -5.92
CA GLU A 124 6.40 -3.53 -6.58
C GLU A 124 6.06 -3.40 -8.07
N ALA A 125 4.97 -2.71 -8.39
CA ALA A 125 4.53 -2.52 -9.77
C ALA A 125 5.59 -1.78 -10.61
N TYR A 126 6.22 -0.75 -10.05
CA TYR A 126 7.28 -0.01 -10.72
C TYR A 126 8.59 -0.80 -10.82
N SER A 127 8.93 -1.60 -9.81
CA SER A 127 10.08 -2.51 -9.91
C SER A 127 9.91 -3.53 -11.03
N LEU A 128 8.70 -4.10 -11.16
CA LEU A 128 8.38 -5.00 -12.27
C LEU A 128 8.45 -4.28 -13.61
N ALA A 129 7.92 -3.05 -13.71
CA ALA A 129 8.00 -2.26 -14.93
C ALA A 129 9.46 -2.02 -15.36
N MET A 130 10.33 -1.63 -14.42
CA MET A 130 11.76 -1.46 -14.69
C MET A 130 12.42 -2.75 -15.14
N VAL A 131 12.13 -3.89 -14.50
CA VAL A 131 12.63 -5.21 -14.93
C VAL A 131 12.23 -5.51 -16.38
N LEU A 132 10.98 -5.29 -16.74
CA LEU A 132 10.49 -5.55 -18.09
C LEU A 132 11.19 -4.67 -19.14
N LEU A 133 11.40 -3.39 -18.83
CA LEU A 133 12.11 -2.47 -19.72
C LEU A 133 13.59 -2.85 -19.87
N GLU A 134 14.27 -3.21 -18.78
CA GLU A 134 15.68 -3.62 -18.81
C GLU A 134 15.89 -4.95 -19.57
N ASP A 135 14.91 -5.86 -19.49
CA ASP A 135 14.97 -7.16 -20.14
C ASP A 135 14.43 -7.14 -21.59
N GLY A 136 14.27 -5.94 -22.18
CA GLY A 136 13.96 -5.78 -23.61
C GLY A 136 12.50 -6.08 -23.98
N PHE A 137 11.57 -5.67 -23.14
CA PHE A 137 10.13 -5.72 -23.42
C PHE A 137 9.55 -4.32 -23.74
N SER A 138 10.39 -3.34 -24.04
CA SER A 138 9.97 -1.95 -24.29
C SER A 138 9.03 -1.79 -25.50
N ASP A 139 9.09 -2.71 -26.47
CA ASP A 139 8.23 -2.74 -27.66
C ASP A 139 7.00 -3.62 -27.49
N TRP A 140 6.72 -4.10 -26.27
CA TRP A 140 5.56 -4.90 -25.94
C TRP A 140 4.44 -4.05 -25.33
N ASN A 141 3.20 -4.42 -25.60
CA ASN A 141 2.05 -3.82 -24.90
C ASN A 141 1.94 -4.41 -23.49
N ILE A 142 2.42 -3.66 -22.50
CA ILE A 142 2.46 -4.10 -21.10
C ILE A 142 1.44 -3.33 -20.30
N GLN A 143 0.65 -4.05 -19.52
CA GLN A 143 -0.29 -3.50 -18.55
C GLN A 143 0.01 -4.08 -17.18
N ILE A 144 0.23 -3.22 -16.20
CA ILE A 144 0.39 -3.61 -14.81
C ILE A 144 -0.74 -2.96 -14.01
N LEU A 145 -1.64 -3.80 -13.49
CA LEU A 145 -2.74 -3.36 -12.63
C LEU A 145 -2.31 -3.48 -11.17
N GLY A 146 -2.25 -2.38 -10.46
CA GLY A 146 -2.10 -2.36 -9.00
C GLY A 146 -3.44 -2.20 -8.31
N THR A 147 -3.72 -3.04 -7.32
CA THR A 147 -4.90 -2.91 -6.44
C THR A 147 -4.47 -2.93 -4.98
N ASP A 148 -5.19 -2.18 -4.14
CA ASP A 148 -4.97 -2.14 -2.70
C ASP A 148 -6.29 -1.80 -1.98
N LEU A 149 -6.42 -2.19 -0.72
CA LEU A 149 -7.54 -1.80 0.13
C LEU A 149 -7.47 -0.32 0.52
N SER A 150 -6.27 0.22 0.65
CA SER A 150 -6.02 1.59 1.06
C SER A 150 -6.00 2.53 -0.15
N SER A 151 -7.04 3.34 -0.29
CA SER A 151 -7.13 4.36 -1.34
C SER A 151 -5.99 5.39 -1.30
N PRO A 152 -5.57 5.89 -0.12
CA PRO A 152 -4.46 6.85 -0.03
C PRO A 152 -3.14 6.31 -0.58
N VAL A 153 -2.82 5.02 -0.38
CA VAL A 153 -1.57 4.46 -0.93
C VAL A 153 -1.62 4.31 -2.44
N LEU A 154 -2.80 4.00 -3.01
CA LEU A 154 -2.97 3.97 -4.46
C LEU A 154 -2.86 5.37 -5.10
N GLU A 155 -3.36 6.41 -4.45
CA GLU A 155 -3.16 7.79 -4.91
C GLU A 155 -1.67 8.16 -4.91
N ARG A 156 -0.96 7.75 -3.87
CA ARG A 156 0.48 7.94 -3.79
C ARG A 156 1.21 7.13 -4.87
N ALA A 157 0.83 5.89 -5.11
CA ALA A 157 1.35 5.07 -6.21
C ALA A 157 1.17 5.78 -7.57
N ARG A 158 -0.05 6.29 -7.85
CA ARG A 158 -0.33 7.03 -9.09
C ARG A 158 0.49 8.30 -9.25
N SER A 159 0.85 8.95 -8.14
CA SER A 159 1.66 10.17 -8.19
C SER A 159 3.10 9.91 -8.65
N GLY A 160 3.60 8.69 -8.52
CA GLY A 160 4.98 8.32 -8.82
C GLY A 160 6.04 9.11 -8.04
N LYS A 161 5.65 9.68 -6.87
CA LYS A 161 6.52 10.53 -6.05
C LYS A 161 7.04 9.79 -4.83
N TYR A 162 8.35 9.84 -4.62
CA TYR A 162 9.02 9.14 -3.55
C TYR A 162 10.05 10.02 -2.86
N GLN A 163 10.16 9.89 -1.55
CA GLN A 163 11.19 10.56 -0.76
C GLN A 163 12.56 9.88 -0.96
N GLN A 164 13.64 10.60 -0.63
CA GLN A 164 15.01 10.06 -0.71
C GLN A 164 15.17 8.73 0.04
N ILE A 165 14.58 8.61 1.22
CA ILE A 165 14.66 7.39 2.03
C ILE A 165 14.00 6.19 1.37
N GLU A 166 12.94 6.41 0.59
CA GLU A 166 12.20 5.35 -0.09
C GLU A 166 12.96 4.84 -1.31
N VAL A 167 13.54 5.73 -2.11
CA VAL A 167 14.37 5.33 -3.25
C VAL A 167 15.72 4.74 -2.84
N ASN A 168 16.22 5.07 -1.65
CA ASN A 168 17.43 4.45 -1.11
C ASN A 168 17.19 3.00 -0.65
N ARG A 169 15.94 2.62 -0.41
CA ARG A 169 15.59 1.29 0.05
C ARG A 169 15.27 0.38 -1.14
N GLY A 170 16.25 -0.43 -1.51
CA GLY A 170 16.13 -1.49 -2.52
C GLY A 170 16.25 -1.06 -3.98
N LEU A 171 16.12 0.24 -4.33
CA LEU A 171 16.26 0.68 -5.70
C LEU A 171 17.74 0.83 -6.10
N PRO A 172 18.22 0.09 -7.13
CA PRO A 172 19.58 0.25 -7.64
C PRO A 172 19.84 1.67 -8.16
N ALA A 173 21.00 2.24 -7.82
CA ALA A 173 21.35 3.61 -8.21
C ALA A 173 21.28 3.86 -9.73
N ALA A 174 21.64 2.87 -10.53
CA ALA A 174 21.55 2.96 -11.99
C ALA A 174 20.09 3.13 -12.47
N LEU A 175 19.15 2.41 -11.85
CA LEU A 175 17.72 2.52 -12.18
C LEU A 175 17.12 3.82 -11.64
N LEU A 176 17.58 4.29 -10.48
CA LEU A 176 17.16 5.59 -9.95
C LEU A 176 17.51 6.71 -10.95
N VAL A 177 18.74 6.75 -11.42
CA VAL A 177 19.19 7.78 -12.39
C VAL A 177 18.47 7.66 -13.73
N LYS A 178 18.15 6.43 -14.15
CA LYS A 178 17.51 6.17 -15.44
C LYS A 178 16.01 6.52 -15.43
N TYR A 179 15.29 6.11 -14.40
CA TYR A 179 13.83 6.16 -14.36
C TYR A 179 13.23 7.24 -13.48
N PHE A 180 14.04 7.98 -12.75
CA PHE A 180 13.54 9.04 -11.86
C PHE A 180 14.22 10.37 -12.15
N ARG A 181 13.52 11.45 -11.82
CA ARG A 181 14.03 12.82 -11.86
C ARG A 181 13.86 13.44 -10.49
N ARG A 182 14.90 14.08 -9.99
CA ARG A 182 14.84 14.79 -8.71
C ARG A 182 14.11 16.12 -8.91
N SER A 183 13.15 16.38 -8.02
CA SER A 183 12.42 17.65 -7.96
C SER A 183 12.34 18.11 -6.51
N GLY A 184 13.16 19.08 -6.14
CA GLY A 184 13.31 19.52 -4.75
C GLY A 184 13.84 18.40 -3.86
N MET A 185 13.06 18.01 -2.87
CA MET A 185 13.39 16.93 -1.93
C MET A 185 12.87 15.55 -2.36
N ASP A 186 12.04 15.49 -3.39
CA ASP A 186 11.39 14.28 -3.86
C ASP A 186 11.99 13.78 -5.18
N TRP A 187 11.77 12.51 -5.45
CA TRP A 187 12.05 11.84 -6.70
C TRP A 187 10.74 11.51 -7.41
N HIS A 188 10.65 11.88 -8.65
CA HIS A 188 9.49 11.64 -9.50
C HIS A 188 9.84 10.60 -10.55
N LEU A 189 8.98 9.61 -10.72
CA LEU A 189 9.09 8.68 -11.84
C LEU A 189 9.00 9.46 -13.14
N SER A 190 9.92 9.18 -14.07
CA SER A 190 9.90 9.79 -15.40
C SER A 190 8.77 9.18 -16.23
N GLU A 191 8.10 10.00 -17.02
CA GLU A 191 7.25 9.49 -18.11
C GLU A 191 8.14 8.73 -19.09
N ALA A 192 7.79 7.47 -19.37
CA ALA A 192 8.53 6.60 -20.27
C ALA A 192 8.10 6.79 -21.73
#